data_493803b705105b84911cbc957b867d48
#
_entry.id   493803b705105b84911cbc957b867d48
#
_cell.length_a   1.000
_cell.length_b   1.000
_cell.length_c   1.000
_cell.angle_alpha   90.00
_cell.angle_beta   90.00
_cell.angle_gamma   90.00
#
_symmetry.space_group_name_H-M   'P 1'
#
loop_
_entity.id
_entity.type
_entity.pdbx_description
1 polymer ?
#
loop_
_entity_poly.entity_id
_entity_poly.type
_entity_poly.pdbx_seq_one_letter_code
_entity_poly.pdbx_strand_id
1 'polypeptide(L)'
;MSESNVRTTSSRTETERTDEQEREQEAVDACPECAGSLRQDSAQGETVCEDCGLVVEEDSIDHGPEWRAFNSKDRDQKSRVGAPTTKMMHDEGLSTNIGWQNKDAYGNSLSSRQRHKMKRLRTWNERFRTRDSQERNLKQALGEIDRMASALGLPKNVRETASVIYRRALEENLLPGRSIEGVATASLYAAARQAGTPRSLDEIATVCRVEKMELTRTYRYVVRELGLEVKPADPESYVPRFASELDLSEAVERQARHLLDDARTSGIHSGKSPVGLAAAAMYAASLLTNEKVTQTEVGTVANVSEVTIRNRYKELLEASGTSVAMA
;
A
#
# COMPACT_ATOMS: atom_id res chain seq x y z
N MET A 1 -41.28 20.72 -35.91
CA MET A 1 -42.21 20.64 -34.81
C MET A 1 -42.39 19.16 -34.50
N SER A 2 -41.84 18.53 -33.52
CA SER A 2 -41.63 18.76 -32.15
C SER A 2 -40.56 17.78 -31.61
N GLU A 3 -39.41 18.26 -31.28
CA GLU A 3 -38.42 17.52 -30.49
C GLU A 3 -38.13 18.37 -29.26
N SER A 4 -38.68 18.00 -28.12
CA SER A 4 -38.22 18.43 -26.80
C SER A 4 -39.14 17.85 -25.75
N ASN A 5 -38.73 16.78 -25.07
CA ASN A 5 -39.07 16.47 -23.67
C ASN A 5 -38.67 15.03 -23.30
N VAL A 6 -37.38 14.73 -23.15
CA VAL A 6 -36.89 13.49 -22.48
C VAL A 6 -35.55 13.75 -21.77
N ARG A 7 -35.43 14.78 -20.96
CA ARG A 7 -34.19 15.00 -20.18
C ARG A 7 -34.36 15.48 -18.73
N THR A 8 -35.55 15.40 -18.16
CA THR A 8 -35.80 15.92 -16.82
C THR A 8 -36.28 14.91 -15.78
N THR A 9 -36.37 13.62 -16.10
CA THR A 9 -36.85 12.59 -15.17
C THR A 9 -35.76 11.74 -14.52
N SER A 10 -34.50 11.79 -14.99
CA SER A 10 -33.42 10.96 -14.46
C SER A 10 -32.73 11.55 -13.22
N SER A 11 -32.64 12.88 -13.09
CA SER A 11 -31.97 13.53 -11.96
C SER A 11 -32.80 13.58 -10.68
N ARG A 12 -34.14 13.47 -10.79
CA ARG A 12 -35.04 13.52 -9.65
C ARG A 12 -35.13 12.21 -8.88
N THR A 13 -34.90 11.09 -9.55
CA THR A 13 -34.91 9.74 -8.95
C THR A 13 -33.58 9.38 -8.24
N GLU A 14 -32.46 10.01 -8.59
CA GLU A 14 -31.17 9.78 -7.91
C GLU A 14 -31.08 10.55 -6.60
N THR A 15 -31.59 11.79 -6.55
CA THR A 15 -31.63 12.57 -5.32
C THR A 15 -32.63 11.99 -4.30
N GLU A 16 -33.77 11.48 -4.76
CA GLU A 16 -34.76 10.84 -3.86
C GLU A 16 -34.21 9.53 -3.26
N ARG A 17 -33.38 8.76 -4.00
CA ARG A 17 -32.74 7.54 -3.48
C ARG A 17 -31.61 7.82 -2.52
N THR A 18 -30.84 8.88 -2.70
CA THR A 18 -29.81 9.30 -1.75
C THR A 18 -30.42 9.83 -0.45
N ASP A 19 -31.50 10.60 -0.53
CA ASP A 19 -32.20 11.09 0.65
C ASP A 19 -32.94 9.98 1.43
N GLU A 20 -33.41 8.93 0.75
CA GLU A 20 -33.98 7.74 1.40
C GLU A 20 -32.90 6.89 2.06
N GLN A 21 -31.75 6.70 1.43
CA GLN A 21 -30.62 5.98 2.00
C GLN A 21 -29.98 6.71 3.18
N GLU A 22 -29.88 8.03 3.15
CA GLU A 22 -29.40 8.83 4.29
C GLU A 22 -30.39 8.78 5.46
N ARG A 23 -31.70 8.82 5.21
CA ARG A 23 -32.72 8.65 6.25
C ARG A 23 -32.78 7.25 6.83
N GLU A 24 -32.54 6.21 6.04
CA GLU A 24 -32.43 4.85 6.53
C GLU A 24 -31.17 4.65 7.38
N GLN A 25 -30.04 5.29 7.05
CA GLN A 25 -28.82 5.25 7.85
C GLN A 25 -28.95 6.05 9.15
N GLU A 26 -29.56 7.24 9.13
CA GLU A 26 -29.85 8.01 10.35
C GLU A 26 -30.84 7.30 11.28
N ALA A 27 -31.78 6.51 10.74
CA ALA A 27 -32.72 5.73 11.53
C ALA A 27 -32.09 4.48 12.18
N VAL A 28 -30.95 3.98 11.66
CA VAL A 28 -30.21 2.86 12.23
C VAL A 28 -29.36 3.29 13.44
N ASP A 29 -28.94 4.55 13.50
CA ASP A 29 -28.08 5.08 14.56
C ASP A 29 -28.83 5.73 15.74
N ALA A 30 -30.18 5.72 15.73
CA ALA A 30 -30.99 6.33 16.77
C ALA A 30 -31.94 5.30 17.41
N CYS A 31 -32.19 5.44 18.71
CA CYS A 31 -33.10 4.56 19.45
C CYS A 31 -34.54 4.70 18.91
N PRO A 32 -35.25 3.60 18.60
CA PRO A 32 -36.62 3.63 18.06
C PRO A 32 -37.66 4.15 19.03
N GLU A 33 -37.38 4.15 20.34
CA GLU A 33 -38.36 4.65 21.35
C GLU A 33 -38.09 6.09 21.77
N CYS A 34 -36.84 6.49 21.97
CA CYS A 34 -36.51 7.82 22.50
C CYS A 34 -35.67 8.70 21.58
N ALA A 35 -35.25 8.16 20.42
CA ALA A 35 -34.32 8.79 19.49
C ALA A 35 -32.96 9.18 20.12
N GLY A 36 -32.59 8.56 21.25
CA GLY A 36 -31.33 8.76 21.93
C GLY A 36 -30.15 8.05 21.25
N SER A 37 -28.93 8.37 21.69
CA SER A 37 -27.71 7.77 21.13
C SER A 37 -27.59 6.29 21.47
N LEU A 38 -27.18 5.50 20.47
CA LEU A 38 -26.93 4.06 20.63
C LEU A 38 -25.44 3.82 20.95
N ARG A 39 -25.21 2.96 21.93
CA ARG A 39 -23.87 2.50 22.31
C ARG A 39 -23.75 0.99 22.13
N GLN A 40 -22.72 0.58 21.40
CA GLN A 40 -22.38 -0.82 21.25
C GLN A 40 -21.53 -1.32 22.42
N ASP A 41 -22.01 -2.28 23.17
CA ASP A 41 -21.25 -2.98 24.20
C ASP A 41 -20.63 -4.27 23.60
N SER A 42 -19.34 -4.17 23.26
CA SER A 42 -18.60 -5.29 22.70
C SER A 42 -18.36 -6.43 23.69
N ALA A 43 -18.55 -6.24 25.00
CA ALA A 43 -18.37 -7.28 25.99
C ALA A 43 -19.59 -8.22 26.07
N GLN A 44 -20.77 -7.69 25.78
CA GLN A 44 -22.04 -8.44 25.78
C GLN A 44 -22.58 -8.69 24.36
N GLY A 45 -22.03 -8.01 23.34
CA GLY A 45 -22.49 -8.12 21.96
C GLY A 45 -23.85 -7.46 21.73
N GLU A 46 -24.17 -6.43 22.51
CA GLU A 46 -25.46 -5.75 22.49
C GLU A 46 -25.30 -4.28 22.09
N THR A 47 -26.31 -3.75 21.41
CA THR A 47 -26.42 -2.31 21.13
C THR A 47 -27.52 -1.71 22.02
N VAL A 48 -27.12 -0.88 22.99
CA VAL A 48 -27.99 -0.35 24.03
C VAL A 48 -28.15 1.17 23.88
N CYS A 49 -29.35 1.68 24.08
CA CYS A 49 -29.58 3.13 24.14
C CYS A 49 -29.07 3.70 25.48
N GLU A 50 -28.27 4.77 25.41
CA GLU A 50 -27.72 5.44 26.61
C GLU A 50 -28.79 6.18 27.42
N ASP A 51 -29.86 6.62 26.80
CA ASP A 51 -30.91 7.44 27.45
C ASP A 51 -32.02 6.59 28.09
N CYS A 52 -32.53 5.56 27.42
CA CYS A 52 -33.64 4.74 27.91
C CYS A 52 -33.25 3.30 28.29
N GLY A 53 -32.04 2.86 27.98
CA GLY A 53 -31.58 1.51 28.29
C GLY A 53 -32.18 0.40 27.43
N LEU A 54 -32.87 0.76 26.32
CA LEU A 54 -33.43 -0.22 25.40
C LEU A 54 -32.31 -0.95 24.66
N VAL A 55 -32.32 -2.26 24.68
CA VAL A 55 -31.46 -3.11 23.83
C VAL A 55 -32.09 -3.18 22.45
N VAL A 56 -31.44 -2.58 21.46
CA VAL A 56 -31.92 -2.48 20.08
C VAL A 56 -31.49 -3.70 19.26
N GLU A 57 -30.30 -4.19 19.51
CA GLU A 57 -29.72 -5.33 18.81
C GLU A 57 -28.98 -6.24 19.80
N GLU A 58 -29.28 -7.53 19.75
CA GLU A 58 -28.64 -8.58 20.52
C GLU A 58 -27.82 -9.46 19.59
N ASP A 59 -26.86 -10.19 20.14
CA ASP A 59 -26.03 -11.18 19.41
C ASP A 59 -25.16 -10.57 18.27
N SER A 60 -24.69 -9.35 18.42
CA SER A 60 -23.77 -8.79 17.45
C SER A 60 -22.49 -9.64 17.36
N ILE A 61 -22.16 -10.10 16.15
CA ILE A 61 -21.00 -10.97 15.92
C ILE A 61 -19.73 -10.16 16.00
N ASP A 62 -18.92 -10.38 17.04
CA ASP A 62 -17.55 -9.85 17.08
C ASP A 62 -16.67 -10.61 16.10
N HIS A 63 -16.26 -9.94 15.02
CA HIS A 63 -15.31 -10.45 14.03
C HIS A 63 -13.85 -10.40 14.49
N GLY A 64 -13.59 -9.86 15.67
CA GLY A 64 -12.26 -9.79 16.27
C GLY A 64 -11.76 -11.13 16.79
N PRO A 65 -10.45 -11.28 17.02
CA PRO A 65 -9.92 -12.48 17.66
C PRO A 65 -10.23 -12.48 19.15
N GLU A 66 -10.93 -13.51 19.65
CA GLU A 66 -11.25 -13.73 21.07
C GLU A 66 -10.01 -13.83 21.98
N TRP A 67 -8.82 -13.87 21.42
CA TRP A 67 -7.59 -14.13 22.15
C TRP A 67 -6.45 -13.27 21.61
N ARG A 68 -5.51 -12.92 22.48
CA ARG A 68 -4.27 -12.22 22.11
C ARG A 68 -3.09 -13.20 22.09
N ALA A 69 -2.26 -13.13 21.06
CA ALA A 69 -1.01 -13.85 20.94
C ALA A 69 0.15 -12.87 20.74
N PHE A 70 1.18 -12.98 21.57
CA PHE A 70 2.36 -12.12 21.49
C PHE A 70 3.50 -12.77 20.69
N ASN A 71 3.40 -14.08 20.43
CA ASN A 71 4.36 -14.83 19.63
C ASN A 71 3.66 -15.84 18.70
N SER A 72 4.38 -16.34 17.69
CA SER A 72 3.84 -17.30 16.72
C SER A 72 3.39 -18.61 17.35
N LYS A 73 4.06 -19.05 18.40
CA LYS A 73 3.76 -20.31 19.09
C LYS A 73 2.45 -20.25 19.88
N ASP A 74 2.19 -19.13 20.55
CA ASP A 74 0.89 -18.89 21.22
C ASP A 74 -0.24 -18.77 20.20
N ARG A 75 0.03 -18.13 19.06
CA ARG A 75 -0.92 -18.01 17.97
C ARG A 75 -1.32 -19.37 17.42
N ASP A 76 -0.36 -20.25 17.15
CA ASP A 76 -0.60 -21.60 16.65
C ASP A 76 -1.39 -22.48 17.63
N GLN A 77 -1.19 -22.27 18.95
CA GLN A 77 -1.88 -23.02 20.00
C GLN A 77 -3.28 -22.49 20.31
N LYS A 78 -3.49 -21.17 20.24
CA LYS A 78 -4.76 -20.53 20.64
C LYS A 78 -5.71 -20.30 19.46
N SER A 79 -5.20 -20.29 18.21
CA SER A 79 -6.02 -20.04 17.03
C SER A 79 -7.06 -21.12 16.82
N ARG A 80 -8.34 -20.76 16.94
CA ARG A 80 -9.50 -21.64 16.70
C ARG A 80 -10.14 -21.40 15.34
N VAL A 81 -9.90 -20.25 14.75
CA VAL A 81 -10.41 -19.82 13.45
C VAL A 81 -9.28 -19.78 12.43
N GLY A 82 -9.61 -19.88 11.16
CA GLY A 82 -8.65 -19.71 10.07
C GLY A 82 -8.03 -18.31 10.07
N ALA A 83 -6.98 -18.15 9.28
CA ALA A 83 -6.41 -16.82 9.05
C ALA A 83 -7.47 -15.90 8.39
N PRO A 84 -7.46 -14.57 8.67
CA PRO A 84 -8.36 -13.64 8.01
C PRO A 84 -8.13 -13.67 6.50
N THR A 85 -9.20 -13.45 5.73
CA THR A 85 -9.11 -13.36 4.27
C THR A 85 -8.18 -12.22 3.85
N THR A 86 -7.38 -12.45 2.83
CA THR A 86 -6.43 -11.45 2.32
C THR A 86 -6.34 -11.49 0.81
N LYS A 87 -6.28 -10.34 0.18
CA LYS A 87 -6.08 -10.22 -1.27
C LYS A 87 -4.65 -10.55 -1.73
N MET A 88 -3.71 -10.71 -0.78
CA MET A 88 -2.32 -11.06 -1.06
C MET A 88 -2.11 -12.52 -1.50
N MET A 89 -3.09 -13.40 -1.27
CA MET A 89 -3.06 -14.79 -1.72
C MET A 89 -4.01 -14.99 -2.90
N HIS A 90 -3.63 -15.84 -3.88
CA HIS A 90 -4.45 -16.09 -5.07
C HIS A 90 -5.85 -16.62 -4.72
N ASP A 91 -5.95 -17.42 -3.67
CA ASP A 91 -7.17 -18.03 -3.12
C ASP A 91 -7.76 -17.24 -1.93
N GLU A 92 -7.32 -16.01 -1.72
CA GLU A 92 -7.71 -15.14 -0.61
C GLU A 92 -7.48 -15.75 0.79
N GLY A 93 -6.69 -16.81 0.89
CA GLY A 93 -6.44 -17.54 2.12
C GLY A 93 -7.50 -18.58 2.48
N LEU A 94 -8.46 -18.85 1.58
CA LEU A 94 -9.55 -19.80 1.84
C LEU A 94 -9.14 -21.27 1.75
N SER A 95 -8.06 -21.58 1.00
CA SER A 95 -7.62 -22.97 0.85
C SER A 95 -6.67 -23.40 1.97
N THR A 96 -6.81 -24.63 2.41
CA THR A 96 -5.91 -25.25 3.38
C THR A 96 -4.63 -25.75 2.72
N ASN A 97 -3.51 -25.65 3.45
CA ASN A 97 -2.22 -26.17 3.04
C ASN A 97 -1.88 -27.45 3.79
N ILE A 98 -1.36 -28.44 3.07
CA ILE A 98 -0.74 -29.60 3.69
C ILE A 98 0.67 -29.20 4.12
N GLY A 99 0.95 -29.19 5.42
CA GLY A 99 2.22 -28.79 6.00
C GLY A 99 3.42 -29.47 5.32
N TRP A 100 4.52 -28.76 5.15
CA TRP A 100 5.74 -29.25 4.47
C TRP A 100 6.54 -30.23 5.34
N GLN A 101 6.34 -30.20 6.65
CA GLN A 101 7.03 -31.07 7.59
C GLN A 101 6.57 -32.53 7.45
N ASN A 102 7.53 -33.45 7.52
CA ASN A 102 7.26 -34.88 7.50
C ASN A 102 7.15 -35.44 8.93
N LYS A 103 6.40 -34.75 9.78
CA LYS A 103 6.13 -35.08 11.18
C LYS A 103 4.63 -35.23 11.42
N ASP A 104 4.27 -36.05 12.39
CA ASP A 104 2.89 -36.16 12.87
C ASP A 104 2.56 -35.04 13.87
N ALA A 105 1.33 -35.03 14.39
CA ALA A 105 0.89 -34.04 15.38
C ALA A 105 1.68 -34.08 16.70
N TYR A 106 2.31 -35.21 17.01
CA TYR A 106 3.13 -35.41 18.21
C TYR A 106 4.62 -35.13 17.97
N GLY A 107 5.01 -34.70 16.76
CA GLY A 107 6.38 -34.38 16.41
C GLY A 107 7.23 -35.56 15.93
N ASN A 108 6.67 -36.79 15.87
CA ASN A 108 7.42 -37.97 15.41
C ASN A 108 7.59 -37.95 13.89
N SER A 109 8.71 -38.47 13.39
CA SER A 109 8.96 -38.54 11.96
C SER A 109 8.08 -39.61 11.28
N LEU A 110 7.48 -39.23 10.14
CA LEU A 110 6.66 -40.15 9.34
C LEU A 110 7.49 -41.29 8.73
N SER A 111 6.92 -42.48 8.64
CA SER A 111 7.52 -43.61 7.93
C SER A 111 7.75 -43.29 6.45
N SER A 112 8.65 -44.03 5.78
CA SER A 112 8.95 -43.83 4.36
C SER A 112 7.71 -43.91 3.48
N ARG A 113 6.82 -44.87 3.71
CA ARG A 113 5.57 -45.03 2.97
C ARG A 113 4.62 -43.83 3.16
N GLN A 114 4.50 -43.32 4.38
CA GLN A 114 3.68 -42.15 4.69
C GLN A 114 4.26 -40.87 4.08
N ARG A 115 5.59 -40.69 4.10
CA ARG A 115 6.26 -39.57 3.43
C ARG A 115 5.98 -39.52 1.92
N HIS A 116 6.05 -40.69 1.24
CA HIS A 116 5.71 -40.77 -0.18
C HIS A 116 4.23 -40.43 -0.44
N LYS A 117 3.31 -40.91 0.41
CA LYS A 117 1.88 -40.57 0.32
C LYS A 117 1.67 -39.05 0.49
N MET A 118 2.26 -38.46 1.53
CA MET A 118 2.16 -37.03 1.79
C MET A 118 2.77 -36.18 0.66
N LYS A 119 3.92 -36.57 0.11
CA LYS A 119 4.50 -35.88 -1.05
C LYS A 119 3.55 -35.88 -2.24
N ARG A 120 2.92 -37.01 -2.55
CA ARG A 120 1.93 -37.12 -3.62
C ARG A 120 0.70 -36.24 -3.35
N LEU A 121 0.19 -36.25 -2.11
CA LEU A 121 -0.96 -35.41 -1.72
C LEU A 121 -0.64 -33.91 -1.84
N ARG A 122 0.55 -33.48 -1.40
CA ARG A 122 1.00 -32.08 -1.56
C ARG A 122 1.04 -31.67 -3.04
N THR A 123 1.61 -32.53 -3.90
CA THR A 123 1.67 -32.26 -5.35
C THR A 123 0.28 -32.14 -5.96
N TRP A 124 -0.66 -33.00 -5.57
CA TRP A 124 -2.03 -32.92 -6.05
C TRP A 124 -2.77 -31.69 -5.49
N ASN A 125 -2.61 -31.40 -4.20
CA ASN A 125 -3.18 -30.20 -3.58
C ASN A 125 -2.71 -28.93 -4.29
N GLU A 126 -1.40 -28.82 -4.58
CA GLU A 126 -0.81 -27.70 -5.34
C GLU A 126 -1.45 -27.56 -6.72
N ARG A 127 -1.63 -28.69 -7.44
CA ARG A 127 -2.24 -28.68 -8.78
C ARG A 127 -3.71 -28.29 -8.76
N PHE A 128 -4.46 -28.73 -7.74
CA PHE A 128 -5.87 -28.40 -7.61
C PHE A 128 -6.14 -26.95 -7.22
N ARG A 129 -5.22 -26.35 -6.45
CA ARG A 129 -5.32 -24.95 -6.04
C ARG A 129 -5.08 -23.96 -7.17
N THR A 130 -4.44 -24.37 -8.26
CA THR A 130 -4.12 -23.52 -9.41
C THR A 130 -4.51 -24.21 -10.70
N ARG A 131 -5.82 -24.38 -10.92
CA ARG A 131 -6.34 -25.10 -12.10
C ARG A 131 -6.12 -24.30 -13.38
N ASP A 132 -6.47 -23.02 -13.35
CA ASP A 132 -6.43 -22.14 -14.51
C ASP A 132 -5.08 -21.47 -14.72
N SER A 133 -4.80 -21.07 -15.96
CA SER A 133 -3.60 -20.32 -16.31
C SER A 133 -3.61 -18.94 -15.65
N GLN A 134 -4.77 -18.32 -15.49
CA GLN A 134 -4.93 -17.03 -14.83
C GLN A 134 -4.58 -17.12 -13.35
N GLU A 135 -5.04 -18.16 -12.65
CA GLU A 135 -4.69 -18.39 -11.23
C GLU A 135 -3.19 -18.61 -11.03
N ARG A 136 -2.55 -19.34 -11.96
CA ARG A 136 -1.08 -19.53 -11.92
C ARG A 136 -0.33 -18.22 -12.11
N ASN A 137 -0.77 -17.40 -13.07
CA ASN A 137 -0.20 -16.07 -13.32
C ASN A 137 -0.40 -15.17 -12.09
N LEU A 138 -1.61 -15.18 -11.51
CA LEU A 138 -1.92 -14.45 -10.29
C LEU A 138 -1.02 -14.88 -9.12
N LYS A 139 -0.87 -16.18 -8.89
CA LYS A 139 0.02 -16.71 -7.83
C LYS A 139 1.47 -16.25 -8.02
N GLN A 140 1.98 -16.30 -9.24
CA GLN A 140 3.33 -15.82 -9.57
C GLN A 140 3.47 -14.32 -9.30
N ALA A 141 2.52 -13.52 -9.78
CA ALA A 141 2.54 -12.07 -9.60
C ALA A 141 2.47 -11.64 -8.14
N LEU A 142 1.58 -12.26 -7.35
CA LEU A 142 1.46 -11.97 -5.92
C LEU A 142 2.73 -12.36 -5.15
N GLY A 143 3.39 -13.45 -5.54
CA GLY A 143 4.69 -13.84 -5.01
C GLY A 143 5.80 -12.82 -5.34
N GLU A 144 5.81 -12.27 -6.56
CA GLU A 144 6.75 -11.21 -6.94
C GLU A 144 6.45 -9.88 -6.23
N ILE A 145 5.18 -9.51 -6.06
CA ILE A 145 4.78 -8.33 -5.26
C ILE A 145 5.30 -8.46 -3.83
N ASP A 146 5.09 -9.61 -3.18
CA ASP A 146 5.54 -9.84 -1.80
C ASP A 146 7.07 -9.83 -1.68
N ARG A 147 7.78 -10.44 -2.63
CA ARG A 147 9.24 -10.43 -2.70
C ARG A 147 9.79 -9.01 -2.81
N MET A 148 9.30 -8.22 -3.78
CA MET A 148 9.75 -6.85 -4.00
C MET A 148 9.38 -5.94 -2.83
N ALA A 149 8.17 -6.07 -2.30
CA ALA A 149 7.73 -5.26 -1.16
C ALA A 149 8.53 -5.57 0.11
N SER A 150 8.92 -6.84 0.32
CA SER A 150 9.79 -7.24 1.42
C SER A 150 11.20 -6.66 1.26
N ALA A 151 11.77 -6.70 0.04
CA ALA A 151 13.09 -6.14 -0.24
C ALA A 151 13.13 -4.61 -0.11
N LEU A 152 12.02 -3.92 -0.43
CA LEU A 152 11.90 -2.47 -0.30
C LEU A 152 11.42 -2.01 1.09
N GLY A 153 11.14 -2.93 2.02
CA GLY A 153 10.62 -2.60 3.34
C GLY A 153 9.23 -1.95 3.32
N LEU A 154 8.38 -2.29 2.33
CA LEU A 154 7.05 -1.72 2.21
C LEU A 154 6.06 -2.38 3.18
N PRO A 155 5.16 -1.60 3.80
CA PRO A 155 4.19 -2.10 4.76
C PRO A 155 3.12 -2.98 4.12
N LYS A 156 2.39 -3.74 4.94
CA LYS A 156 1.41 -4.73 4.49
C LYS A 156 0.25 -4.10 3.68
N ASN A 157 -0.22 -2.93 4.07
CA ASN A 157 -1.27 -2.20 3.35
C ASN A 157 -0.89 -1.91 1.88
N VAL A 158 0.35 -1.51 1.63
CA VAL A 158 0.85 -1.29 0.25
C VAL A 158 0.85 -2.57 -0.56
N ARG A 159 1.25 -3.70 0.05
CA ARG A 159 1.23 -5.02 -0.60
C ARG A 159 -0.20 -5.44 -0.96
N GLU A 160 -1.13 -5.22 -0.05
CA GLU A 160 -2.54 -5.55 -0.25
C GLU A 160 -3.16 -4.69 -1.36
N THR A 161 -2.93 -3.38 -1.33
CA THR A 161 -3.35 -2.46 -2.41
C THR A 161 -2.75 -2.86 -3.76
N ALA A 162 -1.45 -3.19 -3.81
CA ALA A 162 -0.80 -3.68 -5.04
C ALA A 162 -1.45 -4.96 -5.57
N SER A 163 -1.82 -5.88 -4.66
CA SER A 163 -2.50 -7.12 -5.01
C SER A 163 -3.90 -6.87 -5.58
N VAL A 164 -4.63 -5.89 -5.05
CA VAL A 164 -5.93 -5.46 -5.57
C VAL A 164 -5.78 -4.84 -6.96
N ILE A 165 -4.81 -3.94 -7.16
CA ILE A 165 -4.54 -3.32 -8.46
C ILE A 165 -4.20 -4.40 -9.51
N TYR A 166 -3.37 -5.38 -9.15
CA TYR A 166 -3.02 -6.47 -10.07
C TYR A 166 -4.23 -7.36 -10.43
N ARG A 167 -5.09 -7.69 -9.45
CA ARG A 167 -6.33 -8.46 -9.69
C ARG A 167 -7.24 -7.71 -10.65
N ARG A 168 -7.44 -6.44 -10.44
CA ARG A 168 -8.22 -5.59 -11.32
C ARG A 168 -7.63 -5.54 -12.74
N ALA A 169 -6.30 -5.44 -12.87
CA ALA A 169 -5.63 -5.50 -14.16
C ALA A 169 -5.81 -6.85 -14.87
N LEU A 170 -5.91 -7.96 -14.11
CA LEU A 170 -6.20 -9.29 -14.64
C LEU A 170 -7.65 -9.41 -15.10
N GLU A 171 -8.61 -8.93 -14.33
CA GLU A 171 -10.05 -8.90 -14.63
C GLU A 171 -10.35 -8.07 -15.89
N GLU A 172 -9.71 -6.92 -16.03
CA GLU A 172 -9.82 -6.05 -17.20
C GLU A 172 -8.94 -6.51 -18.41
N ASN A 173 -8.32 -7.72 -18.30
CA ASN A 173 -7.52 -8.34 -19.36
C ASN A 173 -6.38 -7.45 -19.91
N LEU A 174 -5.67 -6.74 -19.01
CA LEU A 174 -4.57 -5.82 -19.36
C LEU A 174 -3.20 -6.50 -19.50
N LEU A 175 -3.10 -7.81 -19.27
CA LEU A 175 -1.84 -8.56 -19.32
C LEU A 175 -1.33 -8.89 -20.72
N PRO A 176 -2.18 -9.11 -21.75
CA PRO A 176 -1.71 -9.49 -23.06
C PRO A 176 -0.64 -8.54 -23.62
N GLY A 177 0.50 -9.11 -24.09
CA GLY A 177 1.63 -8.36 -24.61
C GLY A 177 2.54 -7.73 -23.54
N ARG A 178 2.37 -8.07 -22.27
CA ARG A 178 3.20 -7.61 -21.14
C ARG A 178 3.66 -8.76 -20.29
N SER A 179 4.81 -8.56 -19.61
CA SER A 179 5.30 -9.54 -18.64
C SER A 179 4.48 -9.50 -17.35
N ILE A 180 4.28 -10.67 -16.73
CA ILE A 180 3.61 -10.79 -15.41
C ILE A 180 4.35 -9.94 -14.38
N GLU A 181 5.67 -10.04 -14.38
CA GLU A 181 6.56 -9.30 -13.49
C GLU A 181 6.47 -7.78 -13.73
N GLY A 182 6.34 -7.35 -14.98
CA GLY A 182 6.18 -5.94 -15.35
C GLY A 182 4.89 -5.34 -14.80
N VAL A 183 3.76 -6.04 -14.94
CA VAL A 183 2.48 -5.59 -14.39
C VAL A 183 2.47 -5.65 -12.86
N ALA A 184 3.05 -6.70 -12.25
CA ALA A 184 3.19 -6.82 -10.80
C ALA A 184 4.03 -5.67 -10.20
N THR A 185 5.16 -5.34 -10.83
CA THR A 185 6.02 -4.22 -10.42
C THR A 185 5.32 -2.87 -10.58
N ALA A 186 4.60 -2.68 -11.70
CA ALA A 186 3.83 -1.47 -11.95
C ALA A 186 2.71 -1.29 -10.91
N SER A 187 2.02 -2.37 -10.53
CA SER A 187 0.99 -2.36 -9.49
C SER A 187 1.57 -2.00 -8.12
N LEU A 188 2.73 -2.54 -7.76
CA LEU A 188 3.43 -2.22 -6.52
C LEU A 188 3.87 -0.75 -6.48
N TYR A 189 4.40 -0.23 -7.59
CA TYR A 189 4.80 1.17 -7.69
C TYR A 189 3.60 2.12 -7.57
N ALA A 190 2.47 1.79 -8.22
CA ALA A 190 1.24 2.56 -8.11
C ALA A 190 0.71 2.58 -6.67
N ALA A 191 0.66 1.43 -6.01
CA ALA A 191 0.22 1.29 -4.63
C ALA A 191 1.10 2.07 -3.65
N ALA A 192 2.42 2.00 -3.79
CA ALA A 192 3.36 2.76 -2.95
C ALA A 192 3.15 4.27 -3.09
N ARG A 193 2.86 4.76 -4.30
CA ARG A 193 2.56 6.17 -4.54
C ARG A 193 1.22 6.60 -3.95
N GLN A 194 0.19 5.78 -4.05
CA GLN A 194 -1.13 6.06 -3.45
C GLN A 194 -1.07 6.08 -1.92
N ALA A 195 -0.27 5.19 -1.33
CA ALA A 195 -0.11 5.10 0.11
C ALA A 195 0.80 6.19 0.72
N GLY A 196 1.35 7.09 -0.10
CA GLY A 196 2.28 8.13 0.39
C GLY A 196 3.62 7.59 0.91
N THR A 197 3.99 6.35 0.55
CA THR A 197 5.31 5.76 0.82
C THR A 197 6.13 5.72 -0.46
N PRO A 198 6.62 6.86 -0.95
CA PRO A 198 7.21 6.95 -2.27
C PRO A 198 8.55 6.20 -2.34
N ARG A 199 8.69 5.44 -3.41
CA ARG A 199 9.96 4.84 -3.84
C ARG A 199 10.31 5.38 -5.22
N SER A 200 11.58 5.57 -5.49
CA SER A 200 12.00 5.98 -6.83
C SER A 200 11.88 4.83 -7.82
N LEU A 201 11.71 5.16 -9.11
CA LEU A 201 11.74 4.13 -10.16
C LEU A 201 13.08 3.40 -10.21
N ASP A 202 14.16 4.09 -9.85
CA ASP A 202 15.51 3.51 -9.82
C ASP A 202 15.65 2.51 -8.67
N GLU A 203 15.15 2.80 -7.49
CA GLU A 203 15.09 1.86 -6.36
C GLU A 203 14.29 0.60 -6.70
N ILE A 204 13.13 0.77 -7.34
CA ILE A 204 12.32 -0.38 -7.75
C ILE A 204 13.02 -1.18 -8.82
N ALA A 205 13.69 -0.53 -9.77
CA ALA A 205 14.45 -1.20 -10.83
C ALA A 205 15.60 -2.07 -10.30
N THR A 206 16.19 -1.74 -9.14
CA THR A 206 17.23 -2.59 -8.53
C THR A 206 16.70 -3.93 -7.99
N VAL A 207 15.41 -3.97 -7.62
CA VAL A 207 14.78 -5.14 -7.00
C VAL A 207 13.94 -5.94 -7.99
N CYS A 208 13.40 -5.28 -9.04
CA CYS A 208 12.57 -5.94 -10.04
C CYS A 208 13.39 -6.76 -11.04
N ARG A 209 12.70 -7.63 -11.78
CA ARG A 209 13.28 -8.47 -12.83
C ARG A 209 13.10 -7.90 -14.24
N VAL A 210 12.58 -6.68 -14.29
CA VAL A 210 12.17 -6.01 -15.53
C VAL A 210 13.00 -4.75 -15.71
N GLU A 211 13.34 -4.40 -16.93
CA GLU A 211 14.08 -3.18 -17.22
C GLU A 211 13.26 -1.93 -16.88
N LYS A 212 13.93 -0.86 -16.42
CA LYS A 212 13.30 0.42 -16.05
C LYS A 212 12.41 1.00 -17.14
N MET A 213 12.80 0.85 -18.41
CA MET A 213 12.01 1.35 -19.53
C MET A 213 10.69 0.59 -19.71
N GLU A 214 10.73 -0.75 -19.59
CA GLU A 214 9.54 -1.59 -19.63
C GLU A 214 8.62 -1.30 -18.44
N LEU A 215 9.18 -1.20 -17.22
CA LEU A 215 8.46 -0.81 -16.01
C LEU A 215 7.72 0.53 -16.21
N THR A 216 8.42 1.55 -16.72
CA THR A 216 7.84 2.88 -16.92
C THR A 216 6.68 2.85 -17.92
N ARG A 217 6.82 2.10 -19.03
CA ARG A 217 5.77 1.94 -20.04
C ARG A 217 4.57 1.19 -19.47
N THR A 218 4.82 0.08 -18.76
CA THR A 218 3.77 -0.74 -18.14
C THR A 218 3.03 0.04 -17.06
N TYR A 219 3.73 0.78 -16.23
CA TYR A 219 3.13 1.63 -15.19
C TYR A 219 2.18 2.69 -15.80
N ARG A 220 2.64 3.44 -16.80
CA ARG A 220 1.79 4.45 -17.47
C ARG A 220 0.55 3.83 -18.10
N TYR A 221 0.69 2.64 -18.66
CA TYR A 221 -0.42 1.91 -19.24
C TYR A 221 -1.42 1.47 -18.16
N VAL A 222 -0.98 0.79 -17.12
CA VAL A 222 -1.84 0.30 -16.03
C VAL A 222 -2.59 1.47 -15.35
N VAL A 223 -1.89 2.56 -15.05
CA VAL A 223 -2.51 3.75 -14.44
C VAL A 223 -3.59 4.35 -15.33
N ARG A 224 -3.34 4.44 -16.64
CA ARG A 224 -4.29 5.00 -17.59
C ARG A 224 -5.52 4.11 -17.79
N GLU A 225 -5.31 2.81 -18.03
CA GLU A 225 -6.42 1.89 -18.32
C GLU A 225 -7.31 1.66 -17.08
N LEU A 226 -6.71 1.53 -15.91
CA LEU A 226 -7.47 1.38 -14.65
C LEU A 226 -8.02 2.70 -14.09
N GLY A 227 -7.71 3.85 -14.70
CA GLY A 227 -8.12 5.16 -14.21
C GLY A 227 -7.60 5.47 -12.80
N LEU A 228 -6.40 5.02 -12.44
CA LEU A 228 -5.88 5.22 -11.10
C LEU A 228 -5.49 6.68 -10.86
N GLU A 229 -6.07 7.30 -9.85
CA GLU A 229 -5.70 8.63 -9.41
C GLU A 229 -4.39 8.58 -8.60
N VAL A 230 -3.26 8.80 -9.28
CA VAL A 230 -1.96 8.85 -8.65
C VAL A 230 -1.43 10.27 -8.67
N LYS A 231 -1.36 10.90 -7.50
CA LYS A 231 -0.81 12.26 -7.35
C LYS A 231 0.66 12.32 -7.77
N PRO A 232 1.17 13.46 -8.28
CA PRO A 232 2.60 13.65 -8.46
C PRO A 232 3.36 13.37 -7.18
N ALA A 233 4.57 12.80 -7.29
CA ALA A 233 5.39 12.53 -6.11
C ALA A 233 5.83 13.86 -5.48
N ASP A 234 5.57 14.01 -4.18
CA ASP A 234 5.99 15.16 -3.40
C ASP A 234 7.44 14.95 -2.93
N PRO A 235 8.37 15.89 -3.19
CA PRO A 235 9.73 15.83 -2.67
C PRO A 235 9.80 15.69 -1.15
N GLU A 236 8.92 16.34 -0.40
CA GLU A 236 8.91 16.31 1.05
C GLU A 236 8.70 14.90 1.63
N SER A 237 7.97 14.06 0.93
CA SER A 237 7.70 12.68 1.36
C SER A 237 8.95 11.79 1.43
N TYR A 238 10.05 12.17 0.75
CA TYR A 238 11.33 11.45 0.79
C TYR A 238 12.22 11.91 1.96
N VAL A 239 12.01 13.11 2.50
CA VAL A 239 12.86 13.73 3.51
C VAL A 239 13.02 12.88 4.79
N PRO A 240 11.96 12.36 5.42
CA PRO A 240 12.11 11.56 6.66
C PRO A 240 12.97 10.31 6.48
N ARG A 241 12.82 9.67 5.33
CA ARG A 241 13.60 8.47 5.01
C ARG A 241 15.07 8.80 4.81
N PHE A 242 15.38 9.82 4.02
CA PHE A 242 16.77 10.25 3.80
C PHE A 242 17.43 10.73 5.08
N ALA A 243 16.69 11.43 5.95
CA ALA A 243 17.19 11.83 7.26
C ALA A 243 17.56 10.61 8.11
N SER A 244 16.69 9.59 8.14
CA SER A 244 16.95 8.35 8.88
C SER A 244 18.11 7.53 8.30
N GLU A 245 18.23 7.43 6.96
CA GLU A 245 19.31 6.67 6.31
C GLU A 245 20.68 7.38 6.40
N LEU A 246 20.70 8.72 6.56
CA LEU A 246 21.90 9.54 6.72
C LEU A 246 22.23 9.85 8.18
N ASP A 247 21.43 9.36 9.13
CA ASP A 247 21.55 9.60 10.58
C ASP A 247 21.61 11.11 10.92
N LEU A 248 20.73 11.90 10.29
CA LEU A 248 20.65 13.34 10.45
C LEU A 248 19.62 13.75 11.50
N SER A 249 19.85 14.90 12.13
CA SER A 249 18.95 15.41 13.18
C SER A 249 17.60 15.90 12.62
N GLU A 250 16.61 15.97 13.50
CA GLU A 250 15.32 16.57 13.18
C GLU A 250 15.41 18.05 12.74
N ALA A 251 16.47 18.75 13.16
CA ALA A 251 16.71 20.13 12.75
C ALA A 251 17.01 20.21 11.25
N VAL A 252 17.82 19.27 10.71
CA VAL A 252 18.08 19.15 9.26
C VAL A 252 16.79 18.81 8.52
N GLU A 253 16.01 17.89 9.05
CA GLU A 253 14.74 17.49 8.43
C GLU A 253 13.77 18.68 8.30
N ARG A 254 13.60 19.45 9.37
CA ARG A 254 12.76 20.67 9.36
C ARG A 254 13.26 21.71 8.39
N GLN A 255 14.58 21.95 8.36
CA GLN A 255 15.20 22.89 7.44
C GLN A 255 15.06 22.45 5.98
N ALA A 256 15.20 21.14 5.70
CA ALA A 256 15.01 20.61 4.36
C ALA A 256 13.56 20.79 3.86
N ARG A 257 12.57 20.58 4.73
CA ARG A 257 11.16 20.84 4.39
C ARG A 257 10.92 22.30 4.09
N HIS A 258 11.49 23.20 4.89
CA HIS A 258 11.38 24.66 4.64
C HIS A 258 11.96 25.05 3.27
N LEU A 259 13.14 24.54 2.92
CA LEU A 259 13.75 24.79 1.61
C LEU A 259 12.89 24.24 0.44
N LEU A 260 12.22 23.12 0.64
CA LEU A 260 11.31 22.56 -0.38
C LEU A 260 10.03 23.38 -0.53
N ASP A 261 9.53 23.94 0.56
CA ASP A 261 8.36 24.82 0.56
C ASP A 261 8.67 26.15 -0.14
N ASP A 262 9.85 26.74 0.12
CA ASP A 262 10.36 27.91 -0.60
C ASP A 262 10.52 27.63 -2.10
N ALA A 263 11.04 26.46 -2.47
CA ALA A 263 11.15 26.01 -3.86
C ALA A 263 9.78 25.81 -4.53
N ARG A 264 8.78 25.41 -3.76
CA ARG A 264 7.41 25.25 -4.23
C ARG A 264 6.75 26.60 -4.51
N THR A 265 6.89 27.55 -3.59
CA THR A 265 6.35 28.91 -3.74
C THR A 265 7.01 29.67 -4.90
N SER A 266 8.34 29.48 -5.10
CA SER A 266 9.10 30.07 -6.22
C SER A 266 8.89 29.35 -7.55
N GLY A 267 8.18 28.20 -7.58
CA GLY A 267 7.93 27.43 -8.80
C GLY A 267 9.15 26.66 -9.34
N ILE A 268 10.29 26.68 -8.64
CA ILE A 268 11.55 26.03 -9.04
C ILE A 268 11.44 24.50 -9.08
N HIS A 269 10.49 23.91 -8.33
CA HIS A 269 10.26 22.47 -8.30
C HIS A 269 9.73 21.91 -9.62
N SER A 270 9.13 22.75 -10.47
CA SER A 270 8.46 22.29 -11.70
C SER A 270 9.46 21.70 -12.71
N GLY A 271 9.09 20.55 -13.29
CA GLY A 271 9.89 19.83 -14.27
C GLY A 271 11.15 19.13 -13.73
N LYS A 272 11.35 19.09 -12.43
CA LYS A 272 12.50 18.48 -11.77
C LYS A 272 12.13 17.14 -11.11
N SER A 273 13.12 16.25 -10.96
CA SER A 273 12.93 15.00 -10.24
C SER A 273 12.67 15.27 -8.75
N PRO A 274 11.55 14.76 -8.17
CA PRO A 274 11.25 14.96 -6.75
C PRO A 274 12.34 14.36 -5.84
N VAL A 275 12.89 13.21 -6.20
CA VAL A 275 13.99 12.56 -5.46
C VAL A 275 15.25 13.44 -5.48
N GLY A 276 15.59 14.00 -6.65
CA GLY A 276 16.74 14.89 -6.79
C GLY A 276 16.59 16.20 -6.02
N LEU A 277 15.37 16.75 -5.95
CA LEU A 277 15.08 17.94 -5.13
C LEU A 277 15.18 17.62 -3.64
N ALA A 278 14.60 16.50 -3.18
CA ALA A 278 14.69 16.05 -1.80
C ALA A 278 16.15 15.84 -1.37
N ALA A 279 16.95 15.14 -2.18
CA ALA A 279 18.38 14.91 -1.92
C ALA A 279 19.16 16.25 -1.83
N ALA A 280 18.91 17.17 -2.74
CA ALA A 280 19.54 18.49 -2.74
C ALA A 280 19.13 19.34 -1.53
N ALA A 281 17.84 19.26 -1.12
CA ALA A 281 17.34 19.95 0.07
C ALA A 281 17.98 19.40 1.35
N MET A 282 18.13 18.06 1.46
CA MET A 282 18.84 17.44 2.58
C MET A 282 20.29 17.90 2.67
N TYR A 283 21.00 17.92 1.54
CA TYR A 283 22.38 18.42 1.50
C TYR A 283 22.45 19.90 1.85
N ALA A 284 21.57 20.75 1.31
CA ALA A 284 21.54 22.18 1.62
C ALA A 284 21.21 22.42 3.10
N ALA A 285 20.26 21.69 3.66
CA ALA A 285 19.90 21.78 5.07
C ALA A 285 21.05 21.35 5.98
N SER A 286 21.79 20.28 5.66
CA SER A 286 22.95 19.84 6.43
C SER A 286 24.08 20.90 6.45
N LEU A 287 24.27 21.64 5.35
CA LEU A 287 25.20 22.78 5.32
C LEU A 287 24.74 23.93 6.22
N LEU A 288 23.44 24.24 6.26
CA LEU A 288 22.89 25.33 7.08
C LEU A 288 22.90 25.00 8.58
N THR A 289 22.77 23.74 8.94
CA THR A 289 22.79 23.27 10.34
C THR A 289 24.19 22.88 10.83
N ASN A 290 25.22 22.99 9.98
CA ASN A 290 26.59 22.54 10.25
C ASN A 290 26.74 21.05 10.56
N GLU A 291 25.83 20.23 10.11
CA GLU A 291 25.97 18.78 10.13
C GLU A 291 26.74 18.33 8.88
N LYS A 292 27.85 17.59 9.08
CA LYS A 292 28.74 17.25 7.97
C LYS A 292 28.26 15.99 7.24
N VAL A 293 27.64 16.18 6.07
CA VAL A 293 27.32 15.12 5.13
C VAL A 293 27.92 15.46 3.77
N THR A 294 28.44 14.46 3.08
CA THR A 294 29.05 14.64 1.75
C THR A 294 27.99 14.46 0.63
N GLN A 295 28.24 15.12 -0.52
CA GLN A 295 27.37 14.93 -1.71
C GLN A 295 27.34 13.48 -2.18
N THR A 296 28.42 12.73 -1.97
CA THR A 296 28.55 11.33 -2.32
C THR A 296 27.65 10.45 -1.43
N GLU A 297 27.61 10.68 -0.12
CA GLU A 297 26.74 9.96 0.81
C GLU A 297 25.26 10.19 0.48
N VAL A 298 24.86 11.46 0.32
CA VAL A 298 23.49 11.79 -0.08
C VAL A 298 23.15 11.20 -1.46
N GLY A 299 24.10 11.24 -2.40
CA GLY A 299 23.95 10.66 -3.73
C GLY A 299 23.73 9.14 -3.71
N THR A 300 24.44 8.45 -2.82
CA THR A 300 24.32 6.99 -2.64
C THR A 300 22.96 6.62 -2.06
N VAL A 301 22.52 7.31 -1.01
CA VAL A 301 21.22 7.07 -0.36
C VAL A 301 20.05 7.38 -1.29
N ALA A 302 20.09 8.52 -1.99
CA ALA A 302 19.02 8.93 -2.89
C ALA A 302 19.10 8.29 -4.28
N ASN A 303 20.18 7.58 -4.61
CA ASN A 303 20.50 7.08 -5.94
C ASN A 303 20.45 8.18 -7.01
N VAL A 304 21.09 9.31 -6.71
CA VAL A 304 21.14 10.51 -7.55
C VAL A 304 22.59 10.92 -7.77
N SER A 305 22.93 11.41 -8.98
CA SER A 305 24.29 11.87 -9.27
C SER A 305 24.65 13.12 -8.46
N GLU A 306 25.91 13.20 -8.00
CA GLU A 306 26.45 14.37 -7.30
C GLU A 306 26.28 15.68 -8.09
N VAL A 307 26.40 15.61 -9.42
CA VAL A 307 26.19 16.77 -10.30
C VAL A 307 24.77 17.29 -10.19
N THR A 308 23.77 16.38 -10.10
CA THR A 308 22.37 16.79 -9.91
C THR A 308 22.19 17.45 -8.56
N ILE A 309 22.74 16.88 -7.50
CA ILE A 309 22.68 17.45 -6.14
C ILE A 309 23.32 18.84 -6.15
N ARG A 310 24.53 18.96 -6.74
CA ARG A 310 25.27 20.22 -6.83
C ARG A 310 24.53 21.34 -7.55
N ASN A 311 23.85 21.03 -8.63
CA ASN A 311 23.08 22.03 -9.37
C ASN A 311 21.80 22.42 -8.60
N ARG A 312 21.12 21.47 -7.99
CA ARG A 312 19.84 21.70 -7.33
C ARG A 312 19.97 22.38 -5.98
N TYR A 313 21.00 22.05 -5.15
CA TYR A 313 21.14 22.73 -3.86
C TYR A 313 21.44 24.22 -4.02
N LYS A 314 22.21 24.62 -5.06
CA LYS A 314 22.47 26.04 -5.37
C LYS A 314 21.17 26.77 -5.71
N GLU A 315 20.37 26.19 -6.59
CA GLU A 315 19.05 26.74 -6.96
C GLU A 315 18.11 26.85 -5.74
N LEU A 316 18.16 25.90 -4.80
CA LEU A 316 17.35 25.94 -3.58
C LEU A 316 17.82 27.05 -2.62
N LEU A 317 19.13 27.23 -2.45
CA LEU A 317 19.67 28.29 -1.61
C LEU A 317 19.40 29.69 -2.21
N GLU A 318 19.50 29.84 -3.51
CA GLU A 318 19.13 31.07 -4.20
C GLU A 318 17.65 31.42 -4.01
N ALA A 319 16.76 30.41 -4.08
CA ALA A 319 15.33 30.60 -3.88
C ALA A 319 14.95 31.00 -2.46
N SER A 320 15.65 30.45 -1.45
CA SER A 320 15.44 30.79 -0.04
C SER A 320 16.07 32.12 0.38
N GLY A 321 16.81 32.80 -0.52
CA GLY A 321 17.54 34.03 -0.20
C GLY A 321 18.71 33.86 0.77
N THR A 322 19.08 32.59 1.05
CA THR A 322 20.14 32.27 2.02
C THR A 322 21.46 32.11 1.28
N SER A 323 22.35 33.10 1.41
CA SER A 323 23.71 32.97 0.89
C SER A 323 24.58 32.19 1.89
N VAL A 324 24.90 30.93 1.55
CA VAL A 324 25.97 30.22 2.25
C VAL A 324 27.30 30.81 1.77
N ALA A 325 28.04 31.48 2.66
CA ALA A 325 29.43 31.87 2.40
C ALA A 325 30.20 30.59 2.07
N MET A 326 30.63 30.46 0.82
CA MET A 326 31.45 29.33 0.38
C MET A 326 32.75 29.34 1.16
N ALA A 327 32.92 28.39 2.07
CA ALA A 327 34.19 28.06 2.69
C ALA A 327 34.96 27.07 1.80
#